data_81e3de469ea5f68eb0bb79139b7671c5
#
_entry.id   81e3de469ea5f68eb0bb79139b7671c5
#
_cell.length_a   1.000
_cell.length_b   1.000
_cell.length_c   1.000
_cell.angle_alpha   90.00
_cell.angle_beta   90.00
_cell.angle_gamma   90.00
#
_symmetry.space_group_name_H-M   'P 1'
#
loop_
_entity.id
_entity.type
_entity.pdbx_description
1 polymer ?
#
loop_
_entity_poly.entity_id
_entity_poly.type
_entity_poly.pdbx_seq_one_letter_code
_entity_poly.pdbx_strand_id
1 'polypeptide(L)'
;DYISCRIMNLFVETFFNNAMITELFLVMRASGVDTFDILVYLHEHTELYTPAIKEIIDRFILMTKEDLYDSRKEAENVLNNPDIVQKHLDNELGINELLACKADLYLIFDDINHLIFRAAKDILVTNNKLTVSSEMFLGQLCLFIGCRKKDFYKYEDEIEMDFDFDFKEIDINGYDIDLDNIDEFKCQKKSLRFHHTSFQQKIIKSMINININTPV
;
A
#
# COMPACT_ATOMS: atom_id res chain seq x y z
N ASP A 1 1.59 -9.55 -20.93
CA ASP A 1 0.36 -8.83 -21.22
C ASP A 1 0.40 -7.43 -20.61
N TYR A 2 -0.03 -6.42 -21.39
CA TYR A 2 0.03 -5.01 -20.99
C TYR A 2 -0.74 -4.73 -19.69
N ILE A 3 -1.96 -5.25 -19.55
CA ILE A 3 -2.78 -5.06 -18.35
C ILE A 3 -2.07 -5.63 -17.11
N SER A 4 -1.47 -6.82 -17.22
CA SER A 4 -0.69 -7.44 -16.14
C SER A 4 0.48 -6.55 -15.70
N CYS A 5 1.20 -5.96 -16.66
CA CYS A 5 2.28 -4.99 -16.36
C CYS A 5 1.74 -3.73 -15.66
N ARG A 6 0.55 -3.24 -16.05
CA ARG A 6 -0.08 -2.08 -15.41
C ARG A 6 -0.49 -2.35 -13.97
N ILE A 7 -1.04 -3.56 -13.68
CA ILE A 7 -1.37 -3.96 -12.29
C ILE A 7 -0.09 -4.04 -11.46
N MET A 8 0.98 -4.65 -11.99
CA MET A 8 2.28 -4.68 -11.30
C MET A 8 2.82 -3.27 -11.05
N ASN A 9 2.68 -2.35 -12.02
CA ASN A 9 3.05 -0.95 -11.84
C ASN A 9 2.26 -0.28 -10.71
N LEU A 10 0.94 -0.54 -10.60
CA LEU A 10 0.13 -0.04 -9.49
C LEU A 10 0.67 -0.54 -8.14
N PHE A 11 1.06 -1.80 -8.04
CA PHE A 11 1.65 -2.35 -6.80
C PHE A 11 3.01 -1.75 -6.47
N VAL A 12 3.90 -1.63 -7.47
CA VAL A 12 5.20 -0.98 -7.29
C VAL A 12 5.03 0.46 -6.83
N GLU A 13 4.15 1.23 -7.48
CA GLU A 13 3.87 2.61 -7.11
C GLU A 13 3.26 2.73 -5.71
N THR A 14 2.34 1.85 -5.37
CA THR A 14 1.64 1.91 -4.08
C THR A 14 2.55 1.49 -2.92
N PHE A 15 3.18 0.33 -3.03
CA PHE A 15 3.87 -0.29 -1.90
C PHE A 15 5.35 0.09 -1.82
N PHE A 16 6.05 0.17 -2.96
CA PHE A 16 7.49 0.38 -3.00
C PHE A 16 7.85 1.86 -3.15
N ASN A 17 7.46 2.52 -4.24
CA ASN A 17 7.88 3.89 -4.53
C ASN A 17 7.33 4.91 -3.50
N ASN A 18 6.13 4.69 -2.98
CA ASN A 18 5.54 5.55 -1.94
C ASN A 18 5.85 5.09 -0.51
N ALA A 19 6.72 4.10 -0.35
CA ALA A 19 7.20 3.65 0.95
C ALA A 19 6.06 3.29 1.94
N MET A 20 4.92 2.78 1.43
CA MET A 20 3.73 2.53 2.25
C MET A 20 4.01 1.50 3.36
N ILE A 21 4.77 0.45 3.05
CA ILE A 21 5.05 -0.69 3.95
C ILE A 21 6.56 -0.95 3.99
N THR A 22 7.35 0.10 4.07
CA THR A 22 8.82 0.02 4.07
C THR A 22 9.35 -0.84 5.21
N GLU A 23 8.75 -0.74 6.38
CA GLU A 23 9.16 -1.46 7.59
C GLU A 23 9.14 -2.97 7.36
N LEU A 24 8.05 -3.50 6.77
CA LEU A 24 7.94 -4.92 6.41
C LEU A 24 9.00 -5.32 5.37
N PHE A 25 9.18 -4.50 4.33
CA PHE A 25 10.13 -4.81 3.27
C PHE A 25 11.58 -4.88 3.77
N LEU A 26 11.95 -4.02 4.72
CA LEU A 26 13.28 -4.03 5.32
C LEU A 26 13.51 -5.31 6.14
N VAL A 27 12.55 -5.69 6.98
CA VAL A 27 12.59 -6.94 7.75
C VAL A 27 12.67 -8.17 6.83
N MET A 28 11.83 -8.22 5.79
CA MET A 28 11.81 -9.35 4.86
C MET A 28 13.13 -9.46 4.09
N ARG A 29 13.70 -8.34 3.66
CA ARG A 29 15.00 -8.30 2.99
C ARG A 29 16.13 -8.76 3.92
N ALA A 30 16.16 -8.31 5.17
CA ALA A 30 17.13 -8.77 6.18
C ALA A 30 17.03 -10.29 6.40
N SER A 31 15.83 -10.85 6.27
CA SER A 31 15.56 -12.29 6.36
C SER A 31 15.75 -13.04 5.02
N GLY A 32 16.34 -12.38 4.00
CA GLY A 32 16.68 -12.99 2.71
C GLY A 32 15.47 -13.23 1.80
N VAL A 33 14.43 -12.41 1.89
CA VAL A 33 13.29 -12.38 0.97
C VAL A 33 13.30 -11.07 0.18
N ASP A 34 13.31 -11.15 -1.15
CA ASP A 34 13.29 -9.96 -1.99
C ASP A 34 11.91 -9.27 -1.93
N THR A 35 11.92 -7.96 -1.86
CA THR A 35 10.69 -7.16 -1.88
C THR A 35 9.86 -7.43 -3.14
N PHE A 36 10.52 -7.64 -4.27
CA PHE A 36 9.84 -7.92 -5.53
C PHE A 36 9.08 -9.26 -5.50
N ASP A 37 9.61 -10.28 -4.81
CA ASP A 37 8.92 -11.56 -4.64
C ASP A 37 7.56 -11.38 -3.94
N ILE A 38 7.46 -10.45 -3.00
CA ILE A 38 6.20 -10.14 -2.32
C ILE A 38 5.21 -9.51 -3.30
N LEU A 39 5.66 -8.58 -4.14
CA LEU A 39 4.80 -7.92 -5.13
C LEU A 39 4.34 -8.90 -6.21
N VAL A 40 5.22 -9.80 -6.66
CA VAL A 40 4.88 -10.88 -7.59
C VAL A 40 3.85 -11.82 -6.95
N TYR A 41 4.05 -12.21 -5.70
CA TYR A 41 3.12 -13.06 -4.97
C TYR A 41 1.71 -12.43 -4.91
N LEU A 42 1.61 -11.14 -4.57
CA LEU A 42 0.33 -10.42 -4.58
C LEU A 42 -0.32 -10.40 -5.97
N HIS A 43 0.47 -10.19 -7.01
CA HIS A 43 -0.02 -10.16 -8.38
C HIS A 43 -0.57 -11.51 -8.86
N GLU A 44 0.03 -12.61 -8.42
CA GLU A 44 -0.33 -13.98 -8.81
C GLU A 44 -1.47 -14.57 -7.97
N HIS A 45 -1.68 -14.08 -6.72
CA HIS A 45 -2.63 -14.64 -5.76
C HIS A 45 -3.84 -13.71 -5.54
N THR A 46 -4.58 -13.46 -6.62
CA THR A 46 -5.75 -12.56 -6.59
C THR A 46 -6.90 -13.07 -5.72
N GLU A 47 -6.92 -14.36 -5.36
CA GLU A 47 -7.87 -14.97 -4.43
C GLU A 47 -7.70 -14.44 -2.99
N LEU A 48 -6.58 -13.80 -2.67
CA LEU A 48 -6.33 -13.18 -1.38
C LEU A 48 -6.97 -11.79 -1.24
N TYR A 49 -7.42 -11.19 -2.35
CA TYR A 49 -7.96 -9.84 -2.34
C TYR A 49 -9.29 -9.79 -1.61
N THR A 50 -9.43 -8.81 -0.73
CA THR A 50 -10.75 -8.48 -0.17
C THR A 50 -11.66 -7.92 -1.28
N PRO A 51 -12.98 -7.94 -1.09
CA PRO A 51 -13.90 -7.33 -2.06
C PRO A 51 -13.55 -5.87 -2.40
N ALA A 52 -13.12 -5.09 -1.42
CA ALA A 52 -12.73 -3.69 -1.61
C ALA A 52 -11.48 -3.56 -2.50
N ILE A 53 -10.44 -4.36 -2.24
CA ILE A 53 -9.23 -4.39 -3.07
C ILE A 53 -9.58 -4.83 -4.51
N LYS A 54 -10.39 -5.87 -4.64
CA LYS A 54 -10.81 -6.38 -5.94
C LYS A 54 -11.55 -5.32 -6.76
N GLU A 55 -12.47 -4.60 -6.15
CA GLU A 55 -13.22 -3.52 -6.79
C GLU A 55 -12.28 -2.44 -7.36
N ILE A 56 -11.26 -2.03 -6.59
CA ILE A 56 -10.28 -1.03 -7.05
C ILE A 56 -9.45 -1.57 -8.22
N ILE A 57 -8.99 -2.83 -8.13
CA ILE A 57 -8.20 -3.46 -9.21
C ILE A 57 -9.05 -3.64 -10.46
N ASP A 58 -10.30 -4.10 -10.36
CA ASP A 58 -11.21 -4.27 -11.48
C ASP A 58 -11.49 -2.93 -12.17
N ARG A 59 -11.69 -1.86 -11.38
CA ARG A 59 -11.83 -0.50 -11.91
C ARG A 59 -10.56 -0.01 -12.61
N PHE A 60 -9.37 -0.23 -12.02
CA PHE A 60 -8.11 0.11 -12.66
C PHE A 60 -7.92 -0.59 -14.01
N ILE A 61 -8.29 -1.89 -14.09
CA ILE A 61 -8.26 -2.65 -15.34
C ILE A 61 -9.20 -2.05 -16.37
N LEU A 62 -10.43 -1.68 -15.96
CA LEU A 62 -11.42 -1.08 -16.83
C LEU A 62 -10.90 0.26 -17.40
N MET A 63 -10.48 1.18 -16.56
CA MET A 63 -9.95 2.48 -16.95
C MET A 63 -8.72 2.33 -17.86
N THR A 64 -7.80 1.41 -17.53
CA THR A 64 -6.63 1.14 -18.37
C THR A 64 -7.03 0.62 -19.76
N LYS A 65 -8.11 -0.18 -19.87
CA LYS A 65 -8.61 -0.66 -21.16
C LYS A 65 -9.29 0.43 -21.98
N GLU A 66 -9.99 1.35 -21.33
CA GLU A 66 -10.64 2.48 -21.99
C GLU A 66 -9.63 3.45 -22.63
N ASP A 67 -8.40 3.50 -22.12
CA ASP A 67 -7.30 4.29 -22.68
C ASP A 67 -6.58 3.59 -23.85
N LEU A 68 -6.95 2.35 -24.18
CA LEU A 68 -6.35 1.60 -25.28
C LEU A 68 -7.20 1.70 -26.55
N TYR A 69 -6.54 1.98 -27.67
CA TYR A 69 -7.16 2.02 -28.98
C TYR A 69 -6.81 0.74 -29.77
N ASP A 70 -7.79 0.17 -30.47
CA ASP A 70 -7.59 -1.03 -31.29
C ASP A 70 -6.66 -0.78 -32.49
N SER A 71 -6.52 0.48 -32.90
CA SER A 71 -5.67 0.84 -34.02
C SER A 71 -5.14 2.27 -33.92
N ARG A 72 -3.99 2.51 -34.60
CA ARG A 72 -3.45 3.87 -34.77
C ARG A 72 -4.47 4.83 -35.42
N LYS A 73 -5.27 4.35 -36.38
CA LYS A 73 -6.27 5.15 -37.07
C LYS A 73 -7.36 5.60 -36.09
N GLU A 74 -7.76 4.75 -35.19
CA GLU A 74 -8.75 5.09 -34.17
C GLU A 74 -8.17 6.15 -33.21
N ALA A 75 -6.95 5.96 -32.71
CA ALA A 75 -6.27 6.95 -31.89
C ALA A 75 -6.14 8.31 -32.60
N GLU A 76 -5.76 8.32 -33.90
CA GLU A 76 -5.66 9.53 -34.68
C GLU A 76 -7.04 10.22 -34.87
N ASN A 77 -8.13 9.46 -35.01
CA ASN A 77 -9.48 10.01 -35.11
C ASN A 77 -9.91 10.71 -33.81
N VAL A 78 -9.59 10.10 -32.66
CA VAL A 78 -9.89 10.67 -31.35
C VAL A 78 -9.07 11.94 -31.10
N LEU A 79 -7.76 11.91 -31.38
CA LEU A 79 -6.86 13.06 -31.21
C LEU A 79 -7.16 14.23 -32.18
N ASN A 80 -7.76 13.95 -33.31
CA ASN A 80 -8.18 14.99 -34.27
C ASN A 80 -9.59 15.51 -34.01
N ASN A 81 -10.31 15.01 -33.02
CA ASN A 81 -11.62 15.51 -32.64
C ASN A 81 -11.47 16.71 -31.68
N PRO A 82 -11.83 17.95 -32.12
CA PRO A 82 -11.65 19.15 -31.33
C PRO A 82 -12.41 19.10 -29.98
N ASP A 83 -13.58 18.46 -29.93
CA ASP A 83 -14.41 18.38 -28.73
C ASP A 83 -13.77 17.47 -27.70
N ILE A 84 -13.16 16.37 -28.15
CA ILE A 84 -12.42 15.46 -27.24
C ILE A 84 -11.14 16.14 -26.73
N VAL A 85 -10.41 16.81 -27.62
CA VAL A 85 -9.21 17.57 -27.23
C VAL A 85 -9.57 18.65 -26.20
N GLN A 86 -10.68 19.37 -26.40
CA GLN A 86 -11.12 20.40 -25.45
C GLN A 86 -11.47 19.78 -24.10
N LYS A 87 -12.16 18.64 -24.04
CA LYS A 87 -12.45 17.93 -22.78
C LYS A 87 -11.20 17.50 -22.03
N HIS A 88 -10.14 17.07 -22.73
CA HIS A 88 -8.85 16.80 -22.11
C HIS A 88 -8.19 18.06 -21.54
N LEU A 89 -8.27 19.20 -22.27
CA LEU A 89 -7.74 20.48 -21.78
C LEU A 89 -8.50 21.02 -20.56
N ASP A 90 -9.79 20.70 -20.48
CA ASP A 90 -10.67 21.10 -19.39
C ASP A 90 -10.59 20.11 -18.18
N ASN A 91 -9.76 19.08 -18.27
CA ASN A 91 -9.62 17.98 -17.30
C ASN A 91 -10.91 17.18 -17.08
N GLU A 92 -11.81 17.16 -18.06
CA GLU A 92 -13.02 16.32 -18.05
C GLU A 92 -12.73 14.87 -18.48
N LEU A 93 -11.63 14.66 -19.22
CA LEU A 93 -11.13 13.36 -19.65
C LEU A 93 -9.66 13.22 -19.31
N GLY A 94 -9.16 11.96 -19.29
CA GLY A 94 -7.75 11.68 -19.04
C GLY A 94 -7.39 11.69 -17.55
N ILE A 95 -8.30 11.21 -16.71
CA ILE A 95 -7.99 10.96 -15.29
C ILE A 95 -6.79 10.02 -15.23
N ASN A 96 -5.80 10.35 -14.41
CA ASN A 96 -4.69 9.44 -14.15
C ASN A 96 -5.18 8.27 -13.29
N GLU A 97 -5.52 7.16 -13.93
CA GLU A 97 -6.07 5.96 -13.30
C GLU A 97 -5.14 5.37 -12.24
N LEU A 98 -3.82 5.47 -12.46
CA LEU A 98 -2.83 5.02 -11.49
C LEU A 98 -2.89 5.84 -10.21
N LEU A 99 -3.00 7.16 -10.33
CA LEU A 99 -3.08 8.06 -9.17
C LEU A 99 -4.41 7.89 -8.43
N ALA A 100 -5.52 7.79 -9.16
CA ALA A 100 -6.85 7.62 -8.59
C ALA A 100 -6.95 6.29 -7.81
N CYS A 101 -6.61 5.17 -8.44
CA CYS A 101 -6.69 3.86 -7.80
C CYS A 101 -5.68 3.70 -6.64
N LYS A 102 -4.49 4.30 -6.76
CA LYS A 102 -3.54 4.38 -5.66
C LYS A 102 -4.12 5.14 -4.46
N ALA A 103 -4.78 6.28 -4.69
CA ALA A 103 -5.43 7.04 -3.62
C ALA A 103 -6.51 6.20 -2.91
N ASP A 104 -7.32 5.45 -3.67
CA ASP A 104 -8.34 4.59 -3.08
C ASP A 104 -7.75 3.41 -2.28
N LEU A 105 -6.63 2.82 -2.72
CA LEU A 105 -5.91 1.84 -1.93
C LEU A 105 -5.43 2.43 -0.58
N TYR A 106 -5.03 3.71 -0.54
CA TYR A 106 -4.70 4.37 0.72
C TYR A 106 -5.91 4.53 1.65
N LEU A 107 -7.12 4.70 1.11
CA LEU A 107 -8.34 4.80 1.93
C LEU A 107 -8.74 3.48 2.58
N ILE A 108 -8.33 2.35 2.01
CA ILE A 108 -8.54 1.00 2.58
C ILE A 108 -7.22 0.43 3.15
N PHE A 109 -6.44 1.28 3.81
CA PHE A 109 -5.09 0.93 4.28
C PHE A 109 -5.06 -0.36 5.10
N ASP A 110 -6.03 -0.60 5.98
CA ASP A 110 -6.07 -1.80 6.82
C ASP A 110 -6.18 -3.07 5.97
N ASP A 111 -7.01 -3.07 4.91
CA ASP A 111 -7.15 -4.21 4.00
C ASP A 111 -5.83 -4.53 3.30
N ILE A 112 -5.16 -3.52 2.75
CA ILE A 112 -3.89 -3.73 2.03
C ILE A 112 -2.73 -4.06 2.98
N ASN A 113 -2.74 -3.52 4.20
CA ASN A 113 -1.77 -3.86 5.22
C ASN A 113 -1.88 -5.35 5.58
N HIS A 114 -3.09 -5.83 5.88
CA HIS A 114 -3.31 -7.24 6.16
C HIS A 114 -2.96 -8.15 4.97
N LEU A 115 -3.31 -7.74 3.75
CA LEU A 115 -3.01 -8.49 2.54
C LEU A 115 -1.50 -8.71 2.36
N ILE A 116 -0.69 -7.63 2.46
CA ILE A 116 0.75 -7.74 2.23
C ILE A 116 1.46 -8.52 3.34
N PHE A 117 1.00 -8.40 4.60
CA PHE A 117 1.52 -9.22 5.69
C PHE A 117 1.17 -10.70 5.52
N ARG A 118 0.00 -11.02 4.98
CA ARG A 118 -0.36 -12.40 4.63
C ARG A 118 0.57 -12.94 3.55
N ALA A 119 0.80 -12.18 2.47
CA ALA A 119 1.73 -12.58 1.41
C ALA A 119 3.16 -12.83 1.97
N ALA A 120 3.66 -11.95 2.82
CA ALA A 120 4.95 -12.10 3.47
C ALA A 120 5.03 -13.39 4.31
N LYS A 121 4.00 -13.70 5.10
CA LYS A 121 3.91 -14.94 5.89
C LYS A 121 3.88 -16.17 5.00
N ASP A 122 3.07 -16.19 3.95
CA ASP A 122 2.96 -17.33 3.04
C ASP A 122 4.30 -17.61 2.33
N ILE A 123 5.05 -16.58 1.95
CA ILE A 123 6.40 -16.69 1.40
C ILE A 123 7.38 -17.28 2.43
N LEU A 124 7.33 -16.83 3.69
CA LEU A 124 8.18 -17.38 4.76
C LEU A 124 7.84 -18.83 5.06
N VAL A 125 6.56 -19.22 5.03
CA VAL A 125 6.13 -20.63 5.15
C VAL A 125 6.74 -21.46 4.01
N THR A 126 6.60 -21.00 2.77
CA THR A 126 7.12 -21.70 1.58
C THR A 126 8.63 -21.87 1.64
N ASN A 127 9.35 -20.88 2.19
CA ASN A 127 10.79 -20.90 2.36
C ASN A 127 11.26 -21.60 3.65
N ASN A 128 10.35 -22.20 4.44
CA ASN A 128 10.63 -22.80 5.75
C ASN A 128 11.34 -21.85 6.73
N LYS A 129 11.02 -20.56 6.70
CA LYS A 129 11.59 -19.51 7.54
C LYS A 129 10.63 -18.96 8.60
N LEU A 130 9.35 -19.36 8.57
CA LEU A 130 8.38 -18.91 9.55
C LEU A 130 8.51 -19.71 10.87
N THR A 131 8.87 -19.02 11.94
CA THR A 131 8.88 -19.55 13.29
C THR A 131 7.71 -18.98 14.11
N VAL A 132 7.42 -19.54 15.29
CA VAL A 132 6.39 -18.98 16.21
C VAL A 132 6.72 -17.54 16.59
N SER A 133 8.00 -17.24 16.86
CA SER A 133 8.43 -15.89 17.23
C SER A 133 8.32 -14.90 16.08
N SER A 134 8.74 -15.28 14.88
CA SER A 134 8.63 -14.42 13.70
C SER A 134 7.17 -14.19 13.29
N GLU A 135 6.30 -15.20 13.43
CA GLU A 135 4.87 -15.04 13.18
C GLU A 135 4.23 -14.04 14.17
N MET A 136 4.55 -14.16 15.45
CA MET A 136 4.09 -13.23 16.48
C MET A 136 4.58 -11.81 16.21
N PHE A 137 5.86 -11.66 15.85
CA PHE A 137 6.46 -10.37 15.49
C PHE A 137 5.77 -9.73 14.28
N LEU A 138 5.59 -10.49 13.21
CA LEU A 138 4.91 -9.97 12.01
C LEU A 138 3.47 -9.54 12.31
N GLY A 139 2.75 -10.27 13.16
CA GLY A 139 1.43 -9.87 13.64
C GLY A 139 1.47 -8.52 14.38
N GLN A 140 2.43 -8.34 15.27
CA GLN A 140 2.59 -7.08 16.00
C GLN A 140 3.14 -5.94 15.13
N LEU A 141 4.02 -6.23 14.17
CA LEU A 141 4.48 -5.24 13.18
C LEU A 141 3.32 -4.75 12.30
N CYS A 142 2.42 -5.65 11.88
CA CYS A 142 1.20 -5.28 11.15
C CYS A 142 0.35 -4.30 11.96
N LEU A 143 0.13 -4.58 13.25
CA LEU A 143 -0.61 -3.68 14.16
C LEU A 143 0.12 -2.36 14.36
N PHE A 144 1.44 -2.39 14.55
CA PHE A 144 2.27 -1.20 14.74
C PHE A 144 2.19 -0.26 13.52
N ILE A 145 2.31 -0.81 12.31
CA ILE A 145 2.17 -0.05 11.06
C ILE A 145 0.75 0.50 10.93
N GLY A 146 -0.28 -0.30 11.24
CA GLY A 146 -1.67 0.12 11.25
C GLY A 146 -1.92 1.31 12.19
N CYS A 147 -1.37 1.28 13.41
CA CYS A 147 -1.46 2.39 14.35
C CYS A 147 -0.69 3.64 13.89
N ARG A 148 0.49 3.44 13.25
CA ARG A 148 1.36 4.53 12.80
C ARG A 148 0.84 5.24 11.54
N LYS A 149 0.22 4.47 10.63
CA LYS A 149 -0.29 4.93 9.33
C LYS A 149 -1.82 4.83 9.28
N LYS A 150 -2.48 5.18 10.36
CA LYS A 150 -3.92 5.09 10.52
C LYS A 150 -4.70 5.90 9.48
N ASP A 151 -5.97 5.53 9.35
CA ASP A 151 -6.96 6.19 8.49
C ASP A 151 -6.88 7.73 8.56
N PHE A 152 -6.76 8.36 7.40
CA PHE A 152 -6.69 9.82 7.27
C PHE A 152 -7.93 10.52 7.83
N TYR A 153 -9.09 9.87 7.86
CA TYR A 153 -10.32 10.43 8.44
C TYR A 153 -10.31 10.42 9.97
N LYS A 154 -9.42 9.62 10.59
CA LYS A 154 -9.26 9.51 12.05
C LYS A 154 -7.93 10.11 12.54
N TYR A 155 -7.41 11.09 11.81
CA TYR A 155 -6.10 11.69 12.10
C TYR A 155 -6.02 12.43 13.44
N GLU A 156 -7.17 12.79 14.03
CA GLU A 156 -7.23 13.44 15.35
C GLU A 156 -7.22 12.42 16.52
N ASP A 157 -7.48 11.14 16.25
CA ASP A 157 -7.54 10.12 17.28
C ASP A 157 -6.15 9.78 17.83
N GLU A 158 -6.09 9.58 19.14
CA GLU A 158 -4.94 8.97 19.79
C GLU A 158 -5.19 7.47 19.96
N ILE A 159 -4.16 6.66 19.68
CA ILE A 159 -4.19 5.22 19.87
C ILE A 159 -3.09 4.85 20.86
N GLU A 160 -3.41 4.08 21.89
CA GLU A 160 -2.45 3.46 22.79
C GLU A 160 -2.51 1.94 22.63
N MET A 161 -1.34 1.31 22.39
CA MET A 161 -1.25 -0.12 22.11
C MET A 161 -0.03 -0.72 22.82
N ASP A 162 -0.22 -1.91 23.36
CA ASP A 162 0.84 -2.69 24.01
C ASP A 162 1.50 -3.64 23.02
N PHE A 163 2.83 -3.71 23.08
CA PHE A 163 3.65 -4.59 22.25
C PHE A 163 4.60 -5.42 23.11
N ASP A 164 4.86 -6.66 22.67
CA ASP A 164 5.82 -7.58 23.26
C ASP A 164 7.22 -7.46 22.62
N PHE A 165 7.38 -6.57 21.63
CA PHE A 165 8.66 -6.24 21.00
C PHE A 165 8.97 -4.75 21.13
N ASP A 166 10.26 -4.40 21.27
CA ASP A 166 10.68 -3.01 21.38
C ASP A 166 10.72 -2.29 20.02
N PHE A 167 9.55 -1.88 19.54
CA PHE A 167 9.44 -1.16 18.26
C PHE A 167 10.17 0.19 18.24
N LYS A 168 10.52 0.78 19.39
CA LYS A 168 11.37 1.98 19.40
C LYS A 168 12.80 1.65 19.03
N GLU A 169 13.33 0.57 19.59
CA GLU A 169 14.68 0.08 19.27
C GLU A 169 14.74 -0.41 17.84
N ILE A 170 13.72 -1.15 17.38
CA ILE A 170 13.59 -1.64 16.02
C ILE A 170 13.56 -0.47 15.00
N ASP A 171 12.81 0.60 15.29
CA ASP A 171 12.74 1.80 14.43
C ASP A 171 14.09 2.53 14.36
N ILE A 172 14.79 2.65 15.49
CA ILE A 172 16.14 3.24 15.55
C ILE A 172 17.14 2.43 14.72
N ASN A 173 17.05 1.11 14.74
CA ASN A 173 17.89 0.19 13.96
C ASN A 173 17.45 0.09 12.49
N GLY A 174 16.44 0.86 12.05
CA GLY A 174 16.02 0.94 10.66
C GLY A 174 15.38 -0.34 10.13
N TYR A 175 14.80 -1.18 11.00
CA TYR A 175 14.16 -2.47 10.64
C TYR A 175 15.09 -3.47 9.92
N ASP A 176 16.41 -3.30 10.03
CA ASP A 176 17.40 -4.23 9.49
C ASP A 176 17.60 -5.41 10.46
N ILE A 177 16.56 -6.25 10.58
CA ILE A 177 16.44 -7.31 11.56
C ILE A 177 16.13 -8.62 10.86
N ASP A 178 17.02 -9.60 11.00
CA ASP A 178 16.76 -10.97 10.61
C ASP A 178 15.72 -11.61 11.54
N LEU A 179 14.66 -12.18 10.97
CA LEU A 179 13.60 -12.85 11.72
C LEU A 179 14.09 -14.06 12.54
N ASP A 180 15.23 -14.65 12.19
CA ASP A 180 15.84 -15.72 12.98
C ASP A 180 16.34 -15.21 14.34
N ASN A 181 16.63 -13.91 14.48
CA ASN A 181 17.14 -13.26 15.68
C ASN A 181 16.09 -12.38 16.39
N ILE A 182 14.83 -12.46 15.98
CA ILE A 182 13.78 -11.53 16.44
C ILE A 182 13.53 -11.60 17.95
N ASP A 183 13.85 -12.71 18.60
CA ASP A 183 13.70 -12.89 20.05
C ASP A 183 14.57 -11.93 20.88
N GLU A 184 15.65 -11.38 20.31
CA GLU A 184 16.50 -10.38 20.96
C GLU A 184 15.76 -9.05 21.22
N PHE A 185 14.73 -8.77 20.43
CA PHE A 185 13.90 -7.58 20.55
C PHE A 185 12.65 -7.78 21.42
N LYS A 186 12.44 -8.97 21.99
CA LYS A 186 11.35 -9.20 22.94
C LYS A 186 11.58 -8.40 24.22
N CYS A 187 10.53 -7.75 24.69
CA CYS A 187 10.54 -6.98 25.93
C CYS A 187 9.34 -7.34 26.83
N GLN A 188 9.34 -6.88 28.07
CA GLN A 188 8.11 -6.78 28.83
C GLN A 188 7.18 -5.80 28.10
N LYS A 189 5.86 -6.08 28.14
CA LYS A 189 4.85 -5.24 27.47
C LYS A 189 5.17 -3.76 27.55
N LYS A 190 5.34 -3.15 26.39
CA LYS A 190 5.69 -1.75 26.22
C LYS A 190 4.54 -1.02 25.55
N SER A 191 3.90 -0.12 26.28
CA SER A 191 2.81 0.69 25.73
C SER A 191 3.36 1.81 24.87
N LEU A 192 2.86 1.93 23.65
CA LEU A 192 3.18 3.01 22.71
C LEU A 192 1.93 3.82 22.39
N ARG A 193 2.12 5.15 22.40
CA ARG A 193 1.05 6.10 22.01
C ARG A 193 1.34 6.65 20.62
N PHE A 194 0.34 6.55 19.74
CA PHE A 194 0.38 7.05 18.38
C PHE A 194 -0.56 8.24 18.25
N HIS A 195 -0.03 9.34 17.76
CA HIS A 195 -0.80 10.55 17.48
C HIS A 195 -0.14 11.36 16.36
N HIS A 196 -0.92 12.09 15.61
CA HIS A 196 -0.41 13.08 14.66
C HIS A 196 -0.17 14.40 15.37
N THR A 197 0.98 15.03 15.11
CA THR A 197 1.26 16.39 15.59
C THR A 197 0.26 17.38 14.99
N SER A 198 0.06 18.54 15.64
CA SER A 198 -0.82 19.59 15.13
C SER A 198 -0.43 20.06 13.72
N PHE A 199 0.86 19.98 13.36
CA PHE A 199 1.33 20.27 12.01
C PHE A 199 0.89 19.22 11.00
N GLN A 200 1.06 17.93 11.33
CA GLN A 200 0.60 16.82 10.49
C GLN A 200 -0.92 16.85 10.29
N GLN A 201 -1.69 17.10 11.35
CA GLN A 201 -3.14 17.22 11.28
C GLN A 201 -3.58 18.34 10.32
N LYS A 202 -2.90 19.50 10.33
CA LYS A 202 -3.17 20.60 9.39
C LYS A 202 -2.91 20.18 7.94
N ILE A 203 -1.82 19.47 7.67
CA ILE A 203 -1.50 18.98 6.32
C ILE A 203 -2.56 17.97 5.86
N ILE A 204 -2.91 16.99 6.68
CA ILE A 204 -3.91 15.96 6.35
C ILE A 204 -5.27 16.63 6.07
N LYS A 205 -5.70 17.57 6.93
CA LYS A 205 -6.94 18.33 6.74
C LYS A 205 -6.95 19.11 5.43
N SER A 206 -5.82 19.73 5.06
CA SER A 206 -5.69 20.41 3.78
C SER A 206 -5.83 19.46 2.59
N MET A 207 -5.20 18.29 2.65
CA MET A 207 -5.29 17.27 1.60
C MET A 207 -6.70 16.71 1.44
N ILE A 208 -7.40 16.42 2.54
CA ILE A 208 -8.79 15.96 2.52
C ILE A 208 -9.69 17.04 1.89
N ASN A 209 -9.54 18.30 2.27
CA ASN A 209 -10.36 19.39 1.73
C ASN A 209 -10.13 19.61 0.22
N ILE A 210 -8.92 19.44 -0.28
CA ILE A 210 -8.61 19.51 -1.71
C ILE A 210 -9.34 18.40 -2.46
N ASN A 211 -9.26 17.17 -1.97
CA ASN A 211 -9.87 16.00 -2.63
C ASN A 211 -11.41 16.00 -2.58
N ILE A 212 -12.02 16.52 -1.51
CA ILE A 212 -13.50 16.61 -1.40
C ILE A 212 -14.07 17.72 -2.30
N ASN A 213 -13.30 18.77 -2.57
CA ASN A 213 -13.76 19.91 -3.37
C ASN A 213 -13.35 19.84 -4.84
N THR A 214 -12.62 18.82 -5.26
CA THR A 214 -12.32 18.59 -6.67
C THR A 214 -13.49 17.76 -7.25
N PRO A 215 -14.29 18.29 -8.20
CA PRO A 215 -15.34 17.49 -8.82
C PRO A 215 -14.70 16.28 -9.52
N VAL A 216 -15.24 15.11 -9.28
CA VAL A 216 -14.93 13.85 -9.99
C VAL A 216 -15.56 13.92 -11.36
#